data_90c32b40ad6d6a28921b9cb32c45df30
#
_entry.id   90c32b40ad6d6a28921b9cb32c45df30
#
_cell.length_a   1.000
_cell.length_b   1.000
_cell.length_c   1.000
_cell.angle_alpha   90.00
_cell.angle_beta   90.00
_cell.angle_gamma   90.00
#
_symmetry.space_group_name_H-M   'P 1'
#
loop_
_entity.id
_entity.type
_entity.pdbx_description
1 polymer ?
#
loop_
_entity_poly.entity_id
_entity_poly.type
_entity_poly.pdbx_seq_one_letter_code
_entity_poly.pdbx_strand_id
1 'polypeptide(L)'
;MAKISKRGKFLIAGAGTTQPCDIVQHVWRPPTPPPTAYKDLYHYMIADVVPSIRATLAVNGYTPDKESEDPDFIFLVALGGTIFEIDDTLSVLLRDDGIYGIGSGSPYAIGALHAGATWRQAMQIATKNNIYTAPPFITHKQTR
;
A
#
# COMPACT_ATOMS: atom_id res chain seq x y z
N MET A 1 -10.18 -4.66 -12.25
CA MET A 1 -10.16 -3.59 -11.22
C MET A 1 -8.73 -3.11 -11.03
N ALA A 2 -8.48 -1.82 -11.03
CA ALA A 2 -7.14 -1.29 -10.79
C ALA A 2 -6.73 -1.54 -9.33
N LYS A 3 -5.54 -2.09 -9.13
CA LYS A 3 -5.02 -2.38 -7.78
C LYS A 3 -4.37 -1.18 -7.11
N ILE A 4 -4.11 -0.12 -7.86
CA ILE A 4 -3.56 1.14 -7.35
C ILE A 4 -4.56 2.25 -7.63
N SER A 5 -4.91 3.00 -6.61
CA SER A 5 -5.82 4.14 -6.69
C SER A 5 -5.09 5.43 -6.33
N LYS A 6 -5.44 6.51 -7.03
CA LYS A 6 -4.97 7.86 -6.67
C LYS A 6 -6.03 8.55 -5.81
N ARG A 7 -5.64 9.01 -4.64
CA ARG A 7 -6.49 9.75 -3.70
C ARG A 7 -5.79 11.04 -3.29
N GLY A 8 -6.21 12.16 -3.87
CA GLY A 8 -5.50 13.42 -3.65
C GLY A 8 -4.03 13.32 -4.09
N LYS A 9 -3.11 13.58 -3.16
CA LYS A 9 -1.66 13.45 -3.38
C LYS A 9 -1.12 12.04 -3.10
N PHE A 10 -1.97 11.12 -2.70
CA PHE A 10 -1.58 9.75 -2.35
C PHE A 10 -1.79 8.79 -3.50
N LEU A 11 -0.90 7.79 -3.60
CA LEU A 11 -1.15 6.55 -4.32
C LEU A 11 -1.35 5.45 -3.28
N ILE A 12 -2.34 4.60 -3.49
CA ILE A 12 -2.72 3.55 -2.54
C ILE A 12 -2.90 2.24 -3.27
N ALA A 13 -2.32 1.19 -2.72
CA ALA A 13 -2.58 -0.18 -3.13
C ALA A 13 -2.96 -1.01 -1.89
N GLY A 14 -3.76 -2.04 -2.09
CA GLY A 14 -4.18 -2.94 -1.03
C GLY A 14 -4.13 -4.40 -1.45
N ALA A 15 -3.87 -5.27 -0.48
CA ALA A 15 -3.94 -6.72 -0.61
C ALA A 15 -4.55 -7.32 0.66
N GLY A 16 -5.15 -8.50 0.53
CA GLY A 16 -5.85 -9.20 1.61
C GLY A 16 -7.36 -9.11 1.47
N THR A 17 -8.06 -8.94 2.57
CA THR A 17 -9.53 -8.86 2.60
C THR A 17 -10.03 -7.69 1.75
N THR A 18 -11.00 -7.98 0.88
CA THR A 18 -11.46 -7.03 -0.14
C THR A 18 -12.13 -5.79 0.47
N GLN A 19 -12.96 -5.96 1.49
CA GLN A 19 -13.74 -4.86 2.06
C GLN A 19 -12.89 -3.67 2.56
N PRO A 20 -11.86 -3.85 3.39
CA PRO A 20 -11.02 -2.73 3.82
C PRO A 20 -10.23 -2.11 2.65
N CYS A 21 -9.81 -2.93 1.68
CA CYS A 21 -9.13 -2.45 0.49
C CYS A 21 -10.05 -1.54 -0.35
N ASP A 22 -11.29 -1.94 -0.56
CA ASP A 22 -12.28 -1.14 -1.30
C ASP A 22 -12.59 0.18 -0.58
N ILE A 23 -12.77 0.13 0.74
CA ILE A 23 -13.04 1.32 1.54
C ILE A 23 -11.90 2.33 1.41
N VAL A 24 -10.65 1.89 1.60
CA VAL A 24 -9.50 2.80 1.56
C VAL A 24 -9.23 3.29 0.13
N GLN A 25 -9.37 2.44 -0.86
CA GLN A 25 -9.10 2.83 -2.25
C GLN A 25 -10.20 3.71 -2.87
N HIS A 26 -11.46 3.58 -2.44
CA HIS A 26 -12.59 4.23 -3.11
C HIS A 26 -13.37 5.21 -2.23
N VAL A 27 -13.38 5.03 -0.90
CA VAL A 27 -14.18 5.85 0.03
C VAL A 27 -13.34 6.81 0.86
N TRP A 28 -12.14 6.39 1.28
CA TRP A 28 -11.27 7.22 2.09
C TRP A 28 -10.94 8.56 1.41
N ARG A 29 -11.09 9.62 2.18
CA ARG A 29 -10.68 10.98 1.80
C ARG A 29 -9.45 11.36 2.61
N PRO A 30 -8.25 11.25 2.03
CA PRO A 30 -7.05 11.54 2.77
C PRO A 30 -6.98 13.00 3.21
N PRO A 31 -6.40 13.28 4.37
CA PRO A 31 -6.12 14.65 4.77
C PRO A 31 -5.14 15.29 3.79
N THR A 32 -5.31 16.58 3.53
CA THR A 32 -4.37 17.32 2.68
C THR A 32 -3.09 17.59 3.46
N PRO A 33 -1.92 17.08 3.02
CA PRO A 33 -0.68 17.30 3.74
C PRO A 33 -0.32 18.78 3.75
N PRO A 34 -0.10 19.40 4.91
CA PRO A 34 0.48 20.73 4.96
C PRO A 34 1.95 20.69 4.52
N PRO A 35 2.55 21.82 4.07
CA PRO A 35 3.95 21.84 3.66
C PRO A 35 4.92 21.29 4.71
N THR A 36 4.61 21.46 5.98
CA THR A 36 5.42 20.96 7.10
C THR A 36 5.43 19.44 7.22
N ALA A 37 4.39 18.75 6.71
CA ALA A 37 4.32 17.29 6.73
C ALA A 37 5.47 16.64 5.96
N TYR A 38 5.94 17.28 4.89
CA TYR A 38 7.03 16.76 4.05
C TYR A 38 8.39 16.79 4.72
N LYS A 39 8.52 17.45 5.87
CA LYS A 39 9.77 17.43 6.67
C LYS A 39 9.91 16.14 7.47
N ASP A 40 8.78 15.52 7.84
CA ASP A 40 8.72 14.25 8.56
C ASP A 40 7.45 13.49 8.15
N LEU A 41 7.51 12.81 7.02
CA LEU A 41 6.38 12.05 6.49
C LEU A 41 6.01 10.86 7.39
N TYR A 42 6.97 10.26 8.07
CA TYR A 42 6.69 9.15 8.98
C TYR A 42 5.81 9.60 10.16
N HIS A 43 6.15 10.73 10.76
CA HIS A 43 5.32 11.35 11.80
C HIS A 43 3.92 11.67 11.27
N TYR A 44 3.84 12.28 10.07
CA TYR A 44 2.55 12.62 9.46
C TYR A 44 1.68 11.38 9.18
N MET A 45 2.28 10.28 8.76
CA MET A 45 1.56 9.02 8.57
C MET A 45 0.92 8.54 9.88
N ILE A 46 1.67 8.57 10.98
CA ILE A 46 1.19 8.11 12.28
C ILE A 46 0.15 9.06 12.89
N ALA A 47 0.41 10.37 12.82
CA ALA A 47 -0.40 11.37 13.51
C ALA A 47 -1.70 11.74 12.78
N ASP A 48 -1.70 11.71 11.46
CA ASP A 48 -2.82 12.22 10.64
C ASP A 48 -3.41 11.16 9.71
N VAL A 49 -2.58 10.43 8.97
CA VAL A 49 -3.06 9.51 7.93
C VAL A 49 -3.69 8.26 8.55
N VAL A 50 -3.00 7.59 9.45
CA VAL A 50 -3.50 6.37 10.09
C VAL A 50 -4.78 6.62 10.90
N PRO A 51 -4.91 7.68 11.72
CA PRO A 51 -6.17 7.99 12.37
C PRO A 51 -7.32 8.24 11.40
N SER A 52 -7.05 8.86 10.26
CA SER A 52 -8.04 9.09 9.20
C SER A 52 -8.50 7.78 8.56
N ILE A 53 -7.58 6.85 8.29
CA ILE A 53 -7.91 5.51 7.78
C ILE A 53 -8.75 4.75 8.80
N ARG A 54 -8.33 4.74 10.07
CA ARG A 54 -9.07 4.08 11.17
C ARG A 54 -10.51 4.56 11.25
N ALA A 55 -10.72 5.87 11.25
CA ALA A 55 -12.04 6.46 11.29
C ALA A 55 -12.90 6.08 10.09
N THR A 56 -12.32 6.08 8.90
CA THR A 56 -13.02 5.71 7.66
C THR A 56 -13.44 4.24 7.68
N LEU A 57 -12.56 3.33 8.09
CA LEU A 57 -12.87 1.91 8.22
C LEU A 57 -14.02 1.69 9.23
N ALA A 58 -13.95 2.31 10.40
CA ALA A 58 -14.98 2.18 11.44
C ALA A 58 -16.34 2.70 10.99
N VAL A 59 -16.40 3.88 10.38
CA VAL A 59 -17.64 4.49 9.86
C VAL A 59 -18.28 3.63 8.77
N ASN A 60 -17.47 2.90 7.99
CA ASN A 60 -17.96 1.99 6.95
C ASN A 60 -18.16 0.54 7.45
N GLY A 61 -18.19 0.35 8.77
CA GLY A 61 -18.56 -0.92 9.39
C GLY A 61 -17.50 -2.01 9.35
N TYR A 62 -16.26 -1.66 9.06
CA TYR A 62 -15.16 -2.63 9.07
C TYR A 62 -14.42 -2.62 10.41
N THR A 63 -14.27 -3.81 10.99
CA THR A 63 -13.44 -4.05 12.19
C THR A 63 -12.50 -5.20 11.88
N PRO A 64 -11.17 -5.05 12.07
CA PRO A 64 -10.22 -6.14 11.85
C PRO A 64 -10.53 -7.36 12.73
N ASP A 65 -10.36 -8.56 12.17
CA ASP A 65 -10.43 -9.81 12.94
C ASP A 65 -9.16 -9.99 13.77
N LYS A 66 -9.28 -9.80 15.06
CA LYS A 66 -8.15 -9.89 16.01
C LYS A 66 -7.73 -11.32 16.34
N GLU A 67 -8.49 -12.34 15.93
CA GLU A 67 -8.19 -13.74 16.21
C GLU A 67 -7.34 -14.39 15.12
N SER A 68 -7.18 -13.75 13.96
CA SER A 68 -6.33 -14.25 12.87
C SER A 68 -4.85 -13.99 13.16
N GLU A 69 -4.01 -15.00 12.92
CA GLU A 69 -2.55 -14.87 12.96
C GLU A 69 -2.00 -14.14 11.71
N ASP A 70 -2.72 -14.29 10.58
CA ASP A 70 -2.35 -13.61 9.34
C ASP A 70 -2.99 -12.23 9.27
N PRO A 71 -2.29 -11.22 8.74
CA PRO A 71 -2.86 -9.89 8.55
C PRO A 71 -4.11 -9.94 7.66
N ASP A 72 -5.18 -9.30 8.11
CA ASP A 72 -6.42 -9.17 7.34
C ASP A 72 -6.18 -8.41 6.03
N PHE A 73 -5.35 -7.39 6.08
CA PHE A 73 -4.97 -6.58 4.93
C PHE A 73 -3.61 -5.92 5.12
N ILE A 74 -3.03 -5.53 4.01
CA ILE A 74 -1.84 -4.68 3.95
C ILE A 74 -2.10 -3.60 2.90
N PHE A 75 -1.80 -2.35 3.25
CA PHE A 75 -1.79 -1.23 2.31
C PHE A 75 -0.37 -0.77 2.02
N LEU A 76 -0.11 -0.39 0.77
CA LEU A 76 1.01 0.47 0.41
C LEU A 76 0.44 1.87 0.17
N VAL A 77 1.01 2.86 0.84
CA VAL A 77 0.61 4.26 0.73
C VAL A 77 1.83 5.07 0.34
N ALA A 78 1.78 5.71 -0.82
CA ALA A 78 2.86 6.55 -1.31
C ALA A 78 2.48 8.04 -1.20
N LEU A 79 3.39 8.82 -0.62
CA LEU A 79 3.27 10.26 -0.48
C LEU A 79 4.65 10.92 -0.61
N GLY A 80 4.76 11.97 -1.42
CA GLY A 80 6.00 12.74 -1.56
C GLY A 80 7.20 11.93 -2.04
N GLY A 81 6.97 10.84 -2.79
CA GLY A 81 8.02 9.94 -3.28
C GLY A 81 8.48 8.89 -2.27
N THR A 82 7.84 8.81 -1.10
CA THR A 82 8.09 7.79 -0.08
C THR A 82 6.93 6.82 -0.01
N ILE A 83 7.23 5.52 0.12
CA ILE A 83 6.24 4.47 0.27
C ILE A 83 6.24 3.99 1.72
N PHE A 84 5.06 3.83 2.28
CA PHE A 84 4.81 3.27 3.60
C PHE A 84 3.95 2.02 3.48
N GLU A 85 4.24 1.01 4.27
CA GLU A 85 3.37 -0.14 4.44
C GLU A 85 2.56 0.03 5.72
N ILE A 86 1.25 -0.23 5.64
CA ILE A 86 0.33 -0.16 6.78
C ILE A 86 -0.41 -1.49 6.85
N ASP A 87 -0.26 -2.21 7.94
CA ASP A 87 -0.95 -3.47 8.18
C ASP A 87 -2.32 -3.29 8.85
N ASP A 88 -3.00 -4.38 9.16
CA ASP A 88 -4.31 -4.39 9.79
C ASP A 88 -4.29 -3.93 11.26
N THR A 89 -3.15 -3.89 11.90
CA THR A 89 -2.98 -3.26 13.22
C THR A 89 -2.85 -1.74 13.11
N LEU A 90 -2.79 -1.22 11.88
CA LEU A 90 -2.53 0.18 11.54
C LEU A 90 -1.13 0.66 11.98
N SER A 91 -0.21 -0.29 12.08
CA SER A 91 1.21 0.00 12.24
C SER A 91 1.81 0.45 10.91
N VAL A 92 2.72 1.41 10.98
CA VAL A 92 3.39 1.98 9.80
C VAL A 92 4.81 1.44 9.72
N LEU A 93 5.15 0.83 8.60
CA LEU A 93 6.50 0.37 8.29
C LEU A 93 7.10 1.25 7.20
N LEU A 94 8.30 1.75 7.46
CA LEU A 94 9.15 2.43 6.49
C LEU A 94 10.41 1.59 6.29
N ARG A 95 10.69 1.20 5.04
CA ARG A 95 11.88 0.41 4.68
C ARG A 95 12.96 1.33 4.10
N ASP A 96 14.19 1.11 4.53
CA ASP A 96 15.34 1.89 4.06
C ASP A 96 15.65 1.68 2.58
N ASP A 97 15.38 0.47 2.06
CA ASP A 97 15.61 0.13 0.64
C ASP A 97 14.54 0.69 -0.31
N GLY A 98 13.40 1.16 0.21
CA GLY A 98 12.30 1.67 -0.60
C GLY A 98 11.61 0.63 -1.49
N ILE A 99 11.89 -0.65 -1.30
CA ILE A 99 11.32 -1.77 -2.07
C ILE A 99 10.22 -2.44 -1.26
N TYR A 100 9.01 -2.41 -1.79
CA TYR A 100 7.82 -2.98 -1.18
C TYR A 100 7.10 -3.90 -2.15
N GLY A 101 6.42 -4.89 -1.60
CA GLY A 101 5.52 -5.73 -2.37
C GLY A 101 4.43 -6.28 -1.48
N ILE A 102 3.22 -6.32 -2.00
CA ILE A 102 2.05 -6.90 -1.35
C ILE A 102 1.32 -7.82 -2.32
N GLY A 103 0.59 -8.79 -1.76
CA GLY A 103 -0.10 -9.80 -2.55
C GLY A 103 0.75 -11.05 -2.81
N SER A 104 0.11 -12.05 -3.40
CA SER A 104 0.67 -13.41 -3.54
C SER A 104 1.93 -13.49 -4.41
N GLY A 105 2.08 -12.61 -5.39
CA GLY A 105 3.28 -12.55 -6.25
C GLY A 105 4.44 -11.75 -5.66
N SER A 106 4.23 -11.09 -4.52
CA SER A 106 5.22 -10.14 -3.97
C SER A 106 6.56 -10.77 -3.61
N PRO A 107 6.66 -11.99 -3.03
CA PRO A 107 7.98 -12.56 -2.72
C PRO A 107 8.87 -12.71 -3.95
N TYR A 108 8.30 -13.11 -5.09
CA TYR A 108 9.05 -13.26 -6.34
C TYR A 108 9.51 -11.92 -6.91
N ALA A 109 8.60 -10.92 -6.90
CA ALA A 109 8.91 -9.58 -7.39
C ALA A 109 9.97 -8.88 -6.53
N ILE A 110 9.84 -8.95 -5.21
CA ILE A 110 10.79 -8.37 -4.26
C ILE A 110 12.17 -9.02 -4.41
N GLY A 111 12.23 -10.34 -4.47
CA GLY A 111 13.49 -11.06 -4.66
C GLY A 111 14.18 -10.67 -5.95
N ALA A 112 13.44 -10.54 -7.06
CA ALA A 112 13.96 -10.08 -8.33
C ALA A 112 14.50 -8.64 -8.26
N LEU A 113 13.77 -7.73 -7.64
CA LEU A 113 14.21 -6.33 -7.45
C LEU A 113 15.48 -6.24 -6.61
N HIS A 114 15.59 -7.00 -5.53
CA HIS A 114 16.81 -7.07 -4.71
C HIS A 114 18.02 -7.65 -5.50
N ALA A 115 17.76 -8.51 -6.46
CA ALA A 115 18.80 -9.06 -7.35
C ALA A 115 19.18 -8.10 -8.49
N GLY A 116 18.58 -6.92 -8.57
CA GLY A 116 18.89 -5.90 -9.57
C GLY A 116 18.02 -5.93 -10.83
N ALA A 117 16.92 -6.69 -10.84
CA ALA A 117 15.97 -6.68 -11.95
C ALA A 117 15.25 -5.33 -12.07
N THR A 118 14.84 -4.99 -13.29
CA THR A 118 13.91 -3.89 -13.51
C THR A 118 12.53 -4.24 -12.95
N TRP A 119 11.68 -3.25 -12.71
CA TRP A 119 10.30 -3.53 -12.26
C TRP A 119 9.55 -4.43 -13.25
N ARG A 120 9.77 -4.25 -14.56
CA ARG A 120 9.15 -5.08 -15.60
C ARG A 120 9.60 -6.53 -15.53
N GLN A 121 10.91 -6.75 -15.37
CA GLN A 121 11.46 -8.09 -15.19
C GLN A 121 10.95 -8.75 -13.91
N ALA A 122 10.86 -7.99 -12.81
CA ALA A 122 10.32 -8.47 -11.54
C ALA A 122 8.86 -8.93 -11.69
N MET A 123 8.03 -8.15 -12.39
CA MET A 123 6.64 -8.51 -12.67
C MET A 123 6.52 -9.74 -13.57
N GLN A 124 7.38 -9.88 -14.58
CA GLN A 124 7.44 -11.06 -15.44
C GLN A 124 7.83 -12.32 -14.65
N ILE A 125 8.80 -12.21 -13.75
CA ILE A 125 9.21 -13.30 -12.87
C ILE A 125 8.06 -13.70 -11.94
N ALA A 126 7.37 -12.74 -11.34
CA ALA A 126 6.21 -13.00 -10.50
C ALA A 126 5.10 -13.72 -11.28
N THR A 127 4.83 -13.31 -12.53
CA THR A 127 3.84 -13.94 -13.40
C THR A 127 4.17 -15.41 -13.68
N LYS A 128 5.44 -15.75 -13.89
CA LYS A 128 5.87 -17.12 -14.14
C LYS A 128 5.73 -18.04 -12.92
N ASN A 129 5.79 -17.49 -11.74
CA ASN A 129 5.83 -18.25 -10.48
C ASN A 129 4.54 -18.16 -9.66
N ASN A 130 3.60 -17.33 -10.07
CA ASN A 130 2.34 -17.14 -9.35
C ASN A 130 1.17 -17.00 -10.32
N ILE A 131 0.20 -17.90 -10.21
CA ILE A 131 -0.98 -17.97 -11.11
C ILE A 131 -1.93 -16.77 -10.98
N TYR A 132 -1.86 -16.04 -9.88
CA TYR A 132 -2.70 -14.85 -9.63
C TYR A 132 -2.04 -13.55 -10.07
N THR A 133 -0.81 -13.60 -10.60
CA THR A 133 -0.10 -12.47 -11.13
C THR A 133 -0.07 -12.56 -12.66
N ALA A 134 -0.68 -11.61 -13.33
CA ALA A 134 -0.79 -11.60 -14.79
C ALA A 134 -0.80 -10.18 -15.35
N PRO A 135 -0.34 -9.99 -16.61
CA PRO A 135 -0.50 -8.72 -17.31
C PRO A 135 -2.01 -8.42 -17.56
N PRO A 136 -2.39 -7.15 -17.85
CA PRO A 136 -1.48 -6.01 -18.04
C PRO A 136 -0.91 -5.45 -16.73
N PHE A 137 0.35 -4.98 -16.80
CA PHE A 137 0.99 -4.31 -15.67
C PHE A 137 0.71 -2.81 -15.73
N ILE A 138 0.16 -2.27 -14.64
CA ILE A 138 -0.17 -0.85 -14.52
C ILE A 138 0.86 -0.20 -13.62
N THR A 139 1.41 0.93 -14.05
CA THR A 139 2.38 1.69 -13.27
C THR A 139 1.89 3.10 -13.02
N HIS A 140 2.20 3.61 -11.84
CA HIS A 140 1.99 5.00 -11.48
C HIS A 140 3.29 5.59 -10.97
N LYS A 141 3.58 6.82 -11.39
CA LYS A 141 4.68 7.62 -10.86
C LYS A 141 4.12 8.70 -9.96
N GLN A 142 4.73 8.85 -8.79
CA GLN A 142 4.43 9.96 -7.92
C GLN A 142 5.41 11.09 -8.19
N THR A 143 4.88 12.29 -8.43
CA THR A 143 5.69 13.52 -8.49
C THR A 143 5.96 13.99 -7.07
N ARG A 144 7.22 14.33 -6.83
CA ARG A 144 7.64 14.92 -5.55
C ARG A 144 7.13 16.35 -5.41
#